data_78e2d6e96b9884444104a06ed28cfe30
#
_entry.id   78e2d6e96b9884444104a06ed28cfe30
#
_cell.length_a   1.000
_cell.length_b   1.000
_cell.length_c   1.000
_cell.angle_alpha   90.00
_cell.angle_beta   90.00
_cell.angle_gamma   90.00
#
_symmetry.space_group_name_H-M   'P 1'
#
loop_
_entity.id
_entity.type
_entity.pdbx_description
1 polymer ?
#
loop_
_entity_poly.entity_id
_entity_poly.type
_entity_poly.pdbx_seq_one_letter_code
_entity_poly.pdbx_strand_id
1 'polypeptide(L)'
;MSMIDVVAPGLAPVAGGRRRVLCCHRASLDHSAPPNSLEAVRRCVAAGVPRIEVDVRWLADDELLVFHDPELDAETTATGPVASLVRADVAAIRYLDIDGTPLCFLEDVVAAIDGSDTLLQVDLKGTAPLTPARVARLAAVLRPIRAQALVGSQAHWNLRLLREAGCRVAFDPTLHWHYRPGRRGEGLQPAALGQHGLWDDSPLAAVPGVDPAVYVRHRVADLLGLVAAEEWMVDYATVRQLATLGVPLGDELAARGVELAAWTVHDEGHAATAALVHALFGLGVTTIITDAPLAVARYLAEPATK
;
A
#
# COMPACT_ATOMS: atom_id res chain seq x y z
N MET A 1 -6.14 -20.30 -21.54
CA MET A 1 -5.39 -19.13 -21.11
C MET A 1 -4.85 -19.46 -19.72
N SER A 2 -3.54 -19.46 -19.54
CA SER A 2 -2.95 -19.75 -18.23
C SER A 2 -3.23 -18.57 -17.29
N MET A 3 -3.23 -18.78 -15.96
CA MET A 3 -3.34 -17.67 -14.99
C MET A 3 -2.23 -16.64 -15.20
N ILE A 4 -1.06 -17.06 -15.66
CA ILE A 4 0.08 -16.20 -16.03
C ILE A 4 -0.32 -15.21 -17.15
N ASP A 5 -1.14 -15.64 -18.13
CA ASP A 5 -1.57 -14.78 -19.24
C ASP A 5 -2.56 -13.69 -18.81
N VAL A 6 -3.17 -13.80 -17.62
CA VAL A 6 -4.18 -12.86 -17.13
C VAL A 6 -3.56 -11.78 -16.22
N VAL A 7 -2.54 -12.13 -15.44
CA VAL A 7 -1.93 -11.20 -14.45
C VAL A 7 -0.60 -10.61 -14.95
N ALA A 8 0.09 -11.34 -15.84
CA ALA A 8 1.40 -10.96 -16.37
C ALA A 8 1.41 -10.08 -17.65
N PRO A 9 0.32 -9.87 -18.43
CA PRO A 9 0.41 -8.87 -19.47
C PRO A 9 0.66 -7.52 -18.80
N GLY A 10 1.90 -7.07 -18.85
CA GLY A 10 2.25 -5.71 -18.48
C GLY A 10 1.26 -4.79 -19.17
N LEU A 11 0.37 -4.19 -18.41
CA LEU A 11 -0.56 -3.20 -18.94
C LEU A 11 0.26 -2.20 -19.76
N ALA A 12 -0.23 -1.85 -20.93
CA ALA A 12 0.50 -1.06 -21.93
C ALA A 12 1.18 0.17 -21.29
N PRO A 13 2.35 0.58 -21.77
CA PRO A 13 3.04 1.76 -21.25
C PRO A 13 2.11 2.97 -21.32
N VAL A 14 2.07 3.74 -20.24
CA VAL A 14 1.40 5.07 -20.23
C VAL A 14 2.17 5.99 -21.17
N ALA A 15 1.51 6.99 -21.75
CA ALA A 15 2.19 8.10 -22.41
C ALA A 15 3.32 8.63 -21.51
N GLY A 16 4.57 8.59 -21.99
CA GLY A 16 5.76 8.91 -21.20
C GLY A 16 6.57 7.68 -20.74
N GLY A 17 6.25 6.45 -21.18
CA GLY A 17 7.06 5.25 -20.93
C GLY A 17 6.90 4.61 -19.55
N ARG A 18 5.96 5.08 -18.72
CA ARG A 18 5.67 4.49 -17.40
C ARG A 18 4.88 3.18 -17.56
N ARG A 19 5.26 2.17 -16.79
CA ARG A 19 4.51 0.90 -16.76
C ARG A 19 3.31 1.05 -15.83
N ARG A 20 2.16 0.53 -16.24
CA ARG A 20 0.99 0.33 -15.37
C ARG A 20 1.11 -1.02 -14.69
N VAL A 21 0.87 -1.08 -13.39
CA VAL A 21 1.04 -2.30 -12.59
C VAL A 21 -0.22 -2.55 -11.76
N LEU A 22 -0.65 -3.81 -11.72
CA LEU A 22 -1.58 -4.29 -10.70
C LEU A 22 -0.76 -4.80 -9.51
N CYS A 23 -1.06 -4.31 -8.32
CA CYS A 23 -0.50 -4.78 -7.07
C CYS A 23 -1.54 -5.63 -6.34
N CYS A 24 -1.19 -6.87 -6.04
CA CYS A 24 -2.03 -7.77 -5.29
C CYS A 24 -1.99 -7.40 -3.81
N HIS A 25 -3.06 -6.79 -3.29
CA HIS A 25 -3.20 -6.36 -1.90
C HIS A 25 -3.17 -7.58 -0.97
N ARG A 26 -2.35 -7.52 0.09
CA ARG A 26 -2.12 -8.61 1.06
C ARG A 26 -1.79 -9.97 0.41
N ALA A 27 -1.16 -9.95 -0.77
CA ALA A 27 -0.91 -11.13 -1.60
C ALA A 27 -2.17 -11.98 -1.90
N SER A 28 -3.38 -11.40 -1.80
CA SER A 28 -4.65 -12.11 -2.01
C SER A 28 -4.95 -12.24 -3.51
N LEU A 29 -4.45 -13.31 -4.14
CA LEU A 29 -4.60 -13.53 -5.58
C LEU A 29 -6.03 -13.96 -5.97
N ASP A 30 -6.55 -14.98 -5.29
CA ASP A 30 -7.79 -15.68 -5.63
C ASP A 30 -8.58 -16.12 -4.38
N HIS A 31 -8.28 -15.58 -3.23
CA HIS A 31 -8.88 -15.88 -1.93
C HIS A 31 -8.81 -17.37 -1.51
N SER A 32 -7.94 -18.17 -2.11
CA SER A 32 -7.75 -19.58 -1.77
C SER A 32 -6.72 -19.82 -0.66
N ALA A 33 -6.07 -18.77 -0.19
CA ALA A 33 -5.20 -18.73 0.99
C ALA A 33 -5.53 -17.47 1.80
N PRO A 34 -5.31 -17.47 3.13
CA PRO A 34 -5.51 -16.27 3.94
C PRO A 34 -4.64 -15.12 3.42
N PRO A 35 -5.16 -13.89 3.34
CA PRO A 35 -4.36 -12.72 3.06
C PRO A 35 -3.15 -12.62 4.00
N ASN A 36 -2.03 -12.08 3.54
CA ASN A 36 -0.80 -11.98 4.33
C ASN A 36 -0.16 -13.32 4.74
N SER A 37 -0.63 -14.46 4.22
CA SER A 37 0.00 -15.75 4.49
C SER A 37 1.14 -16.06 3.52
N LEU A 38 2.09 -16.89 3.94
CA LEU A 38 3.18 -17.36 3.09
C LEU A 38 2.66 -18.15 1.87
N GLU A 39 1.55 -18.87 2.04
CA GLU A 39 0.90 -19.59 0.95
C GLU A 39 0.35 -18.63 -0.09
N ALA A 40 -0.31 -17.55 0.32
CA ALA A 40 -0.79 -16.50 -0.58
C ALA A 40 0.35 -15.87 -1.39
N VAL A 41 1.47 -15.56 -0.73
CA VAL A 41 2.69 -15.05 -1.40
C VAL A 41 3.22 -16.04 -2.44
N ARG A 42 3.37 -17.32 -2.08
CA ARG A 42 3.86 -18.36 -3.01
C ARG A 42 2.96 -18.52 -4.23
N ARG A 43 1.65 -18.43 -4.05
CA ARG A 43 0.67 -18.48 -5.15
C ARG A 43 0.84 -17.30 -6.09
N CYS A 44 1.00 -16.08 -5.56
CA CYS A 44 1.28 -14.89 -6.36
C CYS A 44 2.59 -15.03 -7.16
N VAL A 45 3.67 -15.49 -6.53
CA VAL A 45 4.96 -15.70 -7.19
C VAL A 45 4.84 -16.75 -8.28
N ALA A 46 4.20 -17.91 -8.01
CA ALA A 46 3.98 -18.97 -8.98
C ALA A 46 3.11 -18.52 -10.17
N ALA A 47 2.20 -17.58 -9.95
CA ALA A 47 1.37 -16.98 -10.99
C ALA A 47 2.07 -15.83 -11.75
N GLY A 48 3.31 -15.47 -11.39
CA GLY A 48 4.05 -14.38 -12.03
C GLY A 48 3.43 -12.99 -11.78
N VAL A 49 2.82 -12.79 -10.61
CA VAL A 49 2.25 -11.48 -10.23
C VAL A 49 3.36 -10.43 -10.20
N PRO A 50 3.24 -9.30 -10.92
CA PRO A 50 4.33 -8.34 -11.04
C PRO A 50 4.63 -7.58 -9.74
N ARG A 51 3.61 -7.41 -8.87
CA ARG A 51 3.76 -6.74 -7.57
C ARG A 51 2.76 -7.30 -6.56
N ILE A 52 3.25 -7.59 -5.38
CA ILE A 52 2.43 -7.96 -4.21
C ILE A 52 2.67 -6.97 -3.08
N GLU A 53 1.68 -6.81 -2.24
CA GLU A 53 1.77 -6.05 -1.02
C GLU A 53 1.51 -6.97 0.18
N VAL A 54 2.24 -6.75 1.27
CA VAL A 54 2.01 -7.40 2.56
C VAL A 54 2.13 -6.40 3.71
N ASP A 55 1.27 -6.55 4.70
CA ASP A 55 1.29 -5.77 5.93
C ASP A 55 2.31 -6.34 6.93
N VAL A 56 3.08 -5.48 7.58
CA VAL A 56 4.13 -5.93 8.52
C VAL A 56 4.05 -5.18 9.84
N ARG A 57 4.14 -5.92 10.95
CA ARG A 57 4.16 -5.41 12.32
C ARG A 57 5.37 -5.88 13.09
N TRP A 58 5.81 -5.03 14.00
CA TRP A 58 6.85 -5.35 14.96
C TRP A 58 6.29 -6.15 16.12
N LEU A 59 7.00 -7.23 16.51
CA LEU A 59 6.80 -7.93 17.76
C LEU A 59 7.62 -7.28 18.89
N ALA A 60 7.43 -7.78 20.13
CA ALA A 60 8.12 -7.30 21.32
C ALA A 60 9.65 -7.54 21.26
N ASP A 61 10.08 -8.58 20.57
CA ASP A 61 11.48 -8.99 20.38
C ASP A 61 12.11 -8.47 19.08
N ASP A 62 11.53 -7.41 18.49
CA ASP A 62 11.96 -6.77 17.24
C ASP A 62 11.93 -7.69 16.00
N GLU A 63 11.12 -8.76 16.04
CA GLU A 63 10.81 -9.57 14.87
C GLU A 63 9.68 -8.96 14.03
N LEU A 64 9.61 -9.31 12.76
CA LEU A 64 8.72 -8.72 11.75
C LEU A 64 7.65 -9.74 11.33
N LEU A 65 6.49 -9.67 11.98
CA LEU A 65 5.33 -10.50 11.64
C LEU A 65 4.59 -9.93 10.44
N VAL A 66 4.21 -10.78 9.49
CA VAL A 66 3.32 -10.41 8.38
C VAL A 66 1.89 -10.52 8.87
N PHE A 67 1.28 -9.37 9.17
CA PHE A 67 -0.08 -9.28 9.74
C PHE A 67 -0.62 -7.85 9.68
N HIS A 68 -1.92 -7.69 9.41
CA HIS A 68 -2.52 -6.35 9.22
C HIS A 68 -2.95 -5.70 10.53
N ASP A 69 -3.77 -6.36 11.33
CA ASP A 69 -4.44 -5.75 12.48
C ASP A 69 -3.51 -5.58 13.69
N PRO A 70 -3.74 -4.60 14.56
CA PRO A 70 -2.97 -4.48 15.80
C PRO A 70 -3.27 -5.60 16.80
N GLU A 71 -4.45 -6.21 16.71
CA GLU A 71 -4.95 -7.28 17.55
C GLU A 71 -5.14 -8.57 16.75
N LEU A 72 -4.99 -9.73 17.41
CA LEU A 72 -5.08 -11.05 16.78
C LEU A 72 -6.51 -11.57 16.64
N ASP A 73 -7.44 -11.01 17.40
CA ASP A 73 -8.75 -11.57 17.77
C ASP A 73 -9.66 -11.86 16.57
N ALA A 74 -9.60 -11.03 15.53
CA ALA A 74 -10.52 -11.11 14.39
C ALA A 74 -10.13 -12.20 13.38
N GLU A 75 -8.85 -12.46 13.21
CA GLU A 75 -8.34 -13.26 12.09
C GLU A 75 -7.64 -14.57 12.53
N THR A 76 -7.37 -14.74 13.86
CA THR A 76 -6.53 -15.86 14.34
C THR A 76 -7.11 -16.62 15.53
N THR A 77 -6.50 -17.78 15.83
CA THR A 77 -6.83 -18.61 17.00
C THR A 77 -6.34 -18.02 18.33
N ALA A 78 -5.60 -16.94 18.30
CA ALA A 78 -5.11 -16.24 19.49
C ALA A 78 -5.83 -14.90 19.67
N THR A 79 -5.62 -14.26 20.83
CA THR A 79 -6.22 -12.97 21.20
C THR A 79 -5.16 -12.02 21.75
N GLY A 80 -5.45 -10.72 21.68
CA GLY A 80 -4.61 -9.66 22.24
C GLY A 80 -3.65 -9.02 21.22
N PRO A 81 -2.84 -8.06 21.66
CA PRO A 81 -2.06 -7.22 20.78
C PRO A 81 -0.84 -7.95 20.20
N VAL A 82 -0.67 -7.84 18.88
CA VAL A 82 0.49 -8.36 18.13
C VAL A 82 1.81 -7.87 18.74
N ALA A 83 1.85 -6.60 19.17
CA ALA A 83 3.05 -5.99 19.72
C ALA A 83 3.52 -6.58 21.07
N SER A 84 2.69 -7.42 21.73
CA SER A 84 3.06 -8.11 22.98
C SER A 84 3.72 -9.47 22.74
N LEU A 85 3.62 -10.02 21.53
CA LEU A 85 4.15 -11.34 21.18
C LEU A 85 5.67 -11.29 21.01
N VAL A 86 6.30 -12.43 21.25
CA VAL A 86 7.64 -12.76 20.76
C VAL A 86 7.56 -13.83 19.68
N ARG A 87 8.61 -14.01 18.88
CA ARG A 87 8.64 -14.98 17.77
C ARG A 87 8.19 -16.39 18.18
N ALA A 88 8.56 -16.84 19.39
CA ALA A 88 8.19 -18.17 19.89
C ALA A 88 6.67 -18.36 20.05
N ASP A 89 5.94 -17.30 20.41
CA ASP A 89 4.50 -17.36 20.62
C ASP A 89 3.73 -17.59 19.31
N VAL A 90 4.27 -17.07 18.20
CA VAL A 90 3.63 -17.12 16.87
C VAL A 90 3.53 -18.56 16.34
N ALA A 91 4.41 -19.46 16.75
CA ALA A 91 4.48 -20.83 16.25
C ALA A 91 3.17 -21.63 16.41
N ALA A 92 2.37 -21.34 17.45
CA ALA A 92 1.09 -22.01 17.73
C ALA A 92 -0.13 -21.31 17.14
N ILE A 93 0.02 -20.08 16.63
CA ILE A 93 -1.10 -19.26 16.15
C ILE A 93 -1.44 -19.64 14.70
N ARG A 94 -2.72 -19.69 14.38
CA ARG A 94 -3.25 -20.05 13.06
C ARG A 94 -4.31 -19.05 12.62
N TYR A 95 -4.44 -18.84 11.31
CA TYR A 95 -5.58 -18.13 10.72
C TYR A 95 -6.88 -18.93 10.93
N LEU A 96 -8.01 -18.21 11.09
CA LEU A 96 -9.34 -18.79 11.25
C LEU A 96 -9.99 -19.17 9.90
N ASP A 97 -9.77 -18.39 8.86
CA ASP A 97 -10.47 -18.51 7.56
C ASP A 97 -10.13 -19.80 6.82
N ILE A 98 -8.88 -20.27 6.90
CA ILE A 98 -8.42 -21.50 6.26
C ILE A 98 -7.68 -22.31 7.30
N ASP A 99 -8.32 -23.39 7.72
CA ASP A 99 -7.89 -24.25 8.82
C ASP A 99 -6.40 -24.58 8.79
N GLY A 100 -5.74 -24.25 9.89
CA GLY A 100 -4.36 -24.63 10.14
C GLY A 100 -3.30 -23.81 9.44
N THR A 101 -3.65 -22.77 8.66
CA THR A 101 -2.64 -21.92 8.02
C THR A 101 -1.86 -21.13 9.08
N PRO A 102 -0.53 -21.31 9.16
CA PRO A 102 0.30 -20.58 10.12
C PRO A 102 0.50 -19.13 9.67
N LEU A 103 0.76 -18.26 10.66
CA LEU A 103 1.30 -16.93 10.39
C LEU A 103 2.75 -17.06 9.90
N CYS A 104 3.26 -16.03 9.21
CA CYS A 104 4.62 -16.01 8.70
C CYS A 104 5.36 -14.73 9.04
N PHE A 105 6.67 -14.76 8.91
CA PHE A 105 7.54 -13.61 9.11
C PHE A 105 7.98 -13.00 7.79
N LEU A 106 8.42 -11.75 7.82
CA LEU A 106 8.87 -11.07 6.61
C LEU A 106 10.04 -11.78 5.93
N GLU A 107 10.94 -12.41 6.67
CA GLU A 107 12.02 -13.21 6.09
C GLU A 107 11.54 -14.42 5.30
N ASP A 108 10.41 -15.05 5.68
CA ASP A 108 9.80 -16.15 4.93
C ASP A 108 9.27 -15.65 3.58
N VAL A 109 8.65 -14.46 3.59
CA VAL A 109 8.17 -13.78 2.38
C VAL A 109 9.34 -13.40 1.47
N VAL A 110 10.39 -12.82 2.03
CA VAL A 110 11.62 -12.48 1.28
C VAL A 110 12.22 -13.72 0.62
N ALA A 111 12.32 -14.83 1.35
CA ALA A 111 12.85 -16.08 0.81
C ALA A 111 11.95 -16.68 -0.31
N ALA A 112 10.63 -16.45 -0.26
CA ALA A 112 9.71 -16.91 -1.29
C ALA A 112 9.79 -16.07 -2.58
N ILE A 113 10.20 -14.80 -2.47
CA ILE A 113 10.31 -13.85 -3.59
C ILE A 113 11.70 -13.88 -4.23
N ASP A 114 12.74 -14.21 -3.45
CA ASP A 114 14.12 -14.21 -3.94
C ASP A 114 14.28 -15.09 -5.19
N GLY A 115 14.88 -14.51 -6.23
CA GLY A 115 15.02 -15.16 -7.54
C GLY A 115 13.78 -15.05 -8.45
N SER A 116 12.70 -14.39 -8.04
CA SER A 116 11.55 -14.06 -8.91
C SER A 116 11.65 -12.63 -9.44
N ASP A 117 10.76 -12.28 -10.39
CA ASP A 117 10.60 -10.90 -10.91
C ASP A 117 9.53 -10.10 -10.14
N THR A 118 8.92 -10.68 -9.10
CA THR A 118 7.85 -10.06 -8.31
C THR A 118 8.40 -8.95 -7.41
N LEU A 119 7.87 -7.74 -7.50
CA LEU A 119 8.17 -6.65 -6.58
C LEU A 119 7.37 -6.83 -5.29
N LEU A 120 8.04 -6.71 -4.13
CA LEU A 120 7.42 -6.71 -2.82
C LEU A 120 7.18 -5.27 -2.33
N GLN A 121 5.95 -4.94 -2.05
CA GLN A 121 5.58 -3.77 -1.24
C GLN A 121 5.35 -4.24 0.20
N VAL A 122 6.13 -3.70 1.12
CA VAL A 122 5.96 -3.90 2.56
C VAL A 122 5.21 -2.70 3.12
N ASP A 123 3.96 -2.87 3.55
CA ASP A 123 3.25 -1.84 4.30
C ASP A 123 3.59 -1.94 5.78
N LEU A 124 4.52 -1.10 6.23
CA LEU A 124 5.00 -1.09 7.61
C LEU A 124 3.99 -0.39 8.51
N LYS A 125 3.23 -1.20 9.25
CA LYS A 125 2.19 -0.74 10.17
C LYS A 125 2.77 -0.13 11.45
N GLY A 126 2.04 0.82 11.98
CA GLY A 126 2.40 1.53 13.20
C GLY A 126 3.28 2.76 12.94
N THR A 127 3.07 3.75 13.81
CA THR A 127 3.65 5.09 13.65
C THR A 127 4.70 5.41 14.71
N ALA A 128 4.96 4.50 15.65
CA ALA A 128 6.01 4.70 16.65
C ALA A 128 7.38 4.90 15.99
N PRO A 129 8.21 5.82 16.49
CA PRO A 129 9.57 6.01 15.98
C PRO A 129 10.39 4.72 16.07
N LEU A 130 11.03 4.34 14.96
CA LEU A 130 11.89 3.17 14.93
C LEU A 130 13.21 3.44 15.66
N THR A 131 13.64 2.44 16.43
CA THR A 131 14.98 2.43 16.99
C THR A 131 16.02 2.13 15.89
N PRO A 132 17.30 2.52 16.08
CA PRO A 132 18.36 2.14 15.15
C PRO A 132 18.45 0.62 14.92
N ALA A 133 18.17 -0.19 15.95
CA ALA A 133 18.14 -1.65 15.86
C ALA A 133 17.03 -2.14 14.91
N ARG A 134 15.80 -1.61 15.02
CA ARG A 134 14.69 -1.93 14.12
C ARG A 134 14.96 -1.51 12.68
N VAL A 135 15.54 -0.34 12.48
CA VAL A 135 15.94 0.12 11.13
C VAL A 135 16.95 -0.85 10.53
N ALA A 136 17.98 -1.22 11.28
CA ALA A 136 19.00 -2.16 10.83
C ALA A 136 18.42 -3.57 10.57
N ARG A 137 17.49 -4.05 11.43
CA ARG A 137 16.80 -5.34 11.27
C ARG A 137 15.99 -5.40 9.98
N LEU A 138 15.13 -4.41 9.72
CA LEU A 138 14.33 -4.37 8.49
C LEU A 138 15.20 -4.28 7.24
N ALA A 139 16.20 -3.42 7.24
CA ALA A 139 17.15 -3.30 6.12
C ALA A 139 17.93 -4.60 5.88
N ALA A 140 18.29 -5.34 6.94
CA ALA A 140 18.96 -6.64 6.82
C ALA A 140 18.05 -7.72 6.24
N VAL A 141 16.79 -7.78 6.68
CA VAL A 141 15.78 -8.73 6.14
C VAL A 141 15.55 -8.49 4.64
N LEU A 142 15.40 -7.24 4.23
CA LEU A 142 15.13 -6.90 2.82
C LEU A 142 16.37 -6.95 1.91
N ARG A 143 17.57 -7.11 2.46
CA ARG A 143 18.82 -7.06 1.68
C ARG A 143 18.87 -8.01 0.49
N PRO A 144 18.40 -9.30 0.56
CA PRO A 144 18.44 -10.21 -0.58
C PRO A 144 17.66 -9.69 -1.79
N ILE A 145 16.51 -9.06 -1.55
CA ILE A 145 15.60 -8.56 -2.58
C ILE A 145 15.54 -7.02 -2.63
N ARG A 146 16.58 -6.33 -2.19
CA ARG A 146 16.58 -4.87 -1.99
C ARG A 146 16.13 -4.07 -3.22
N ALA A 147 16.49 -4.52 -4.42
CA ALA A 147 16.08 -3.86 -5.65
C ALA A 147 14.58 -4.07 -5.98
N GLN A 148 13.97 -5.13 -5.44
CA GLN A 148 12.58 -5.53 -5.65
C GLN A 148 11.68 -5.13 -4.46
N ALA A 149 12.24 -4.67 -3.33
CA ALA A 149 11.47 -4.31 -2.15
C ALA A 149 11.22 -2.81 -2.07
N LEU A 150 9.99 -2.42 -1.73
CA LEU A 150 9.55 -1.04 -1.50
C LEU A 150 8.85 -0.98 -0.15
N VAL A 151 9.33 -0.18 0.79
CA VAL A 151 8.73 -0.05 2.12
C VAL A 151 7.80 1.15 2.15
N GLY A 152 6.52 0.90 2.35
CA GLY A 152 5.47 1.89 2.53
C GLY A 152 5.17 2.14 4.00
N SER A 153 4.81 3.36 4.36
CA SER A 153 4.32 3.73 5.68
C SER A 153 3.71 5.13 5.66
N GLN A 154 2.84 5.39 6.65
CA GLN A 154 2.36 6.73 6.99
C GLN A 154 3.42 7.54 7.76
N ALA A 155 4.33 6.87 8.45
CA ALA A 155 5.34 7.47 9.32
C ALA A 155 6.55 7.95 8.51
N HIS A 156 6.46 9.13 7.89
CA HIS A 156 7.54 9.69 7.07
C HIS A 156 8.88 9.82 7.83
N TRP A 157 8.86 10.02 9.15
CA TRP A 157 10.07 10.03 9.99
C TRP A 157 10.79 8.67 10.00
N ASN A 158 10.04 7.57 9.99
CA ASN A 158 10.59 6.21 9.88
C ASN A 158 11.11 5.95 8.47
N LEU A 159 10.37 6.39 7.45
CA LEU A 159 10.79 6.23 6.04
C LEU A 159 12.11 6.97 5.75
N ARG A 160 12.35 8.13 6.38
CA ARG A 160 13.65 8.81 6.27
C ARG A 160 14.79 7.94 6.77
N LEU A 161 14.65 7.35 7.96
CA LEU A 161 15.66 6.47 8.55
C LEU A 161 15.89 5.22 7.68
N LEU A 162 14.82 4.62 7.18
CA LEU A 162 14.90 3.43 6.30
C LEU A 162 15.57 3.77 4.97
N ARG A 163 15.27 4.94 4.40
CA ARG A 163 15.92 5.42 3.18
C ARG A 163 17.43 5.64 3.40
N GLU A 164 17.83 6.23 4.51
CA GLU A 164 19.23 6.39 4.90
C GLU A 164 19.94 5.03 5.08
N ALA A 165 19.22 4.02 5.58
CA ALA A 165 19.69 2.63 5.64
C ALA A 165 19.69 1.92 4.28
N GLY A 166 19.25 2.62 3.22
CA GLY A 166 19.29 2.19 1.83
C GLY A 166 18.07 1.38 1.40
N CYS A 167 16.96 1.40 2.10
CA CYS A 167 15.69 0.87 1.60
C CYS A 167 15.10 1.83 0.56
N ARG A 168 14.39 1.26 -0.43
CA ARG A 168 13.47 2.01 -1.28
C ARG A 168 12.21 2.28 -0.49
N VAL A 169 11.64 3.48 -0.60
CA VAL A 169 10.51 3.87 0.24
C VAL A 169 9.36 4.47 -0.57
N ALA A 170 8.14 4.15 -0.15
CA ALA A 170 6.89 4.75 -0.59
C ALA A 170 6.22 5.46 0.59
N PHE A 171 5.55 6.56 0.32
CA PHE A 171 4.88 7.32 1.35
C PHE A 171 3.36 7.23 1.19
N ASP A 172 2.68 6.79 2.26
CA ASP A 172 1.23 6.95 2.39
C ASP A 172 0.97 8.21 3.22
N PRO A 173 0.64 9.34 2.59
CA PRO A 173 0.34 10.57 3.31
C PRO A 173 -1.02 10.52 4.02
N THR A 174 -1.75 9.39 3.92
CA THR A 174 -3.13 9.24 4.41
C THR A 174 -4.03 10.42 4.03
N LEU A 175 -3.89 10.86 2.79
CA LEU A 175 -4.78 11.87 2.23
C LEU A 175 -6.17 11.27 2.08
N HIS A 176 -7.06 11.63 3.02
CA HIS A 176 -8.46 11.26 2.95
C HIS A 176 -9.31 12.47 2.62
N TRP A 177 -10.00 12.45 1.49
CA TRP A 177 -10.91 13.51 1.08
C TRP A 177 -11.99 13.81 2.12
N HIS A 178 -12.45 12.79 2.83
CA HIS A 178 -13.54 12.90 3.81
C HIS A 178 -13.12 13.56 5.13
N TYR A 179 -11.83 13.69 5.37
CA TYR A 179 -11.35 14.34 6.60
C TYR A 179 -11.46 15.85 6.49
N ARG A 180 -12.45 16.44 7.17
CA ARG A 180 -12.61 17.88 7.28
C ARG A 180 -12.42 18.31 8.74
N PRO A 181 -11.57 19.31 9.03
CA PRO A 181 -11.50 19.89 10.37
C PRO A 181 -12.86 20.39 10.80
N GLY A 182 -13.24 20.16 12.05
CA GLY A 182 -14.50 20.64 12.63
C GLY A 182 -15.69 19.69 12.52
N ARG A 183 -15.66 18.63 11.72
CA ARG A 183 -16.62 17.53 11.78
C ARG A 183 -16.14 16.43 12.71
N ARG A 184 -15.87 16.79 13.95
CA ARG A 184 -15.65 15.83 15.04
C ARG A 184 -17.01 15.27 15.44
N GLY A 185 -17.24 13.99 15.26
CA GLY A 185 -18.44 13.34 15.82
C GLY A 185 -18.98 12.15 15.06
N GLU A 186 -18.61 11.91 13.83
CA GLU A 186 -19.12 10.79 13.04
C GLU A 186 -18.05 9.74 12.80
N GLY A 187 -17.57 9.09 13.89
CA GLY A 187 -16.73 7.89 13.78
C GLY A 187 -15.29 8.10 13.29
N LEU A 188 -14.90 9.32 12.95
CA LEU A 188 -13.52 9.60 12.56
C LEU A 188 -12.68 9.75 13.83
N GLN A 189 -11.74 8.85 14.00
CA GLN A 189 -10.70 8.96 15.03
C GLN A 189 -9.99 10.31 14.87
N PRO A 190 -9.59 10.97 15.98
CA PRO A 190 -8.66 12.10 15.88
C PRO A 190 -7.47 11.64 15.04
N ALA A 191 -6.95 12.52 14.18
CA ALA A 191 -5.79 12.19 13.36
C ALA A 191 -4.72 11.51 14.21
N ALA A 192 -4.47 10.23 13.97
CA ALA A 192 -3.35 9.55 14.61
C ALA A 192 -2.06 10.21 14.14
N LEU A 193 -1.01 10.14 14.95
CA LEU A 193 0.32 10.59 14.53
C LEU A 193 0.68 9.92 13.20
N GLY A 194 1.04 10.73 12.21
CA GLY A 194 1.37 10.26 10.85
C GLY A 194 0.24 10.39 9.83
N GLN A 195 -0.97 10.68 10.23
CA GLN A 195 -2.05 10.99 9.30
C GLN A 195 -1.99 12.46 8.90
N HIS A 196 -2.02 12.70 7.60
CA HIS A 196 -2.02 14.04 7.00
C HIS A 196 -3.31 14.20 6.20
N GLY A 197 -4.38 14.70 6.82
CA GLY A 197 -5.58 15.06 6.09
C GLY A 197 -5.31 16.19 5.07
N LEU A 198 -6.18 16.34 4.10
CA LEU A 198 -6.10 17.48 3.18
C LEU A 198 -6.33 18.82 3.90
N TRP A 199 -7.00 18.80 5.06
CA TRP A 199 -7.51 19.99 5.74
C TRP A 199 -7.06 20.13 7.18
N ASP A 200 -6.14 19.30 7.67
CA ASP A 200 -5.98 19.07 9.10
C ASP A 200 -5.14 20.10 9.85
N ASP A 201 -3.93 20.36 9.41
CA ASP A 201 -2.93 21.09 10.22
C ASP A 201 -2.33 22.31 9.52
N SER A 202 -2.70 22.59 8.27
CA SER A 202 -2.18 23.76 7.59
C SER A 202 -2.92 25.03 8.01
N PRO A 203 -2.20 26.07 8.41
CA PRO A 203 -2.82 27.37 8.71
C PRO A 203 -3.67 27.94 7.57
N LEU A 204 -3.33 27.58 6.31
CA LEU A 204 -4.09 28.01 5.13
C LEU A 204 -5.53 27.46 5.11
N ALA A 205 -5.79 26.32 5.74
CA ALA A 205 -7.14 25.77 5.85
C ALA A 205 -8.10 26.66 6.61
N ALA A 206 -7.58 27.52 7.50
CA ALA A 206 -8.36 28.47 8.30
C ALA A 206 -8.50 29.86 7.65
N VAL A 207 -7.86 30.11 6.51
CA VAL A 207 -7.92 31.42 5.83
C VAL A 207 -9.19 31.50 5.00
N PRO A 208 -10.10 32.47 5.29
CA PRO A 208 -11.32 32.66 4.51
C PRO A 208 -11.01 33.00 3.05
N GLY A 209 -11.74 32.37 2.12
CA GLY A 209 -11.66 32.67 0.71
C GLY A 209 -10.46 32.08 -0.05
N VAL A 210 -9.65 31.23 0.58
CA VAL A 210 -8.63 30.46 -0.10
C VAL A 210 -9.29 29.49 -1.08
N ASP A 211 -8.88 29.54 -2.34
CA ASP A 211 -9.30 28.59 -3.35
C ASP A 211 -8.85 27.16 -2.97
N PRO A 212 -9.77 26.17 -2.94
CA PRO A 212 -9.43 24.81 -2.53
C PRO A 212 -8.30 24.17 -3.37
N ALA A 213 -8.23 24.47 -4.68
CA ALA A 213 -7.17 23.92 -5.53
C ALA A 213 -5.80 24.52 -5.18
N VAL A 214 -5.76 25.82 -4.86
CA VAL A 214 -4.53 26.50 -4.41
C VAL A 214 -4.08 25.90 -3.08
N TYR A 215 -4.99 25.74 -2.11
CA TYR A 215 -4.69 25.10 -0.83
C TYR A 215 -4.09 23.71 -1.01
N VAL A 216 -4.75 22.86 -1.80
CA VAL A 216 -4.32 21.46 -1.99
C VAL A 216 -2.95 21.39 -2.65
N ARG A 217 -2.64 22.23 -3.65
CA ARG A 217 -1.31 22.27 -4.28
C ARG A 217 -0.22 22.62 -3.26
N HIS A 218 -0.46 23.60 -2.41
CA HIS A 218 0.47 23.92 -1.31
C HIS A 218 0.66 22.74 -0.38
N ARG A 219 -0.45 22.09 0.02
CA ARG A 219 -0.40 20.93 0.91
C ARG A 219 0.39 19.76 0.32
N VAL A 220 0.17 19.43 -0.96
CA VAL A 220 0.93 18.40 -1.67
C VAL A 220 2.43 18.75 -1.71
N ALA A 221 2.76 20.02 -1.97
CA ALA A 221 4.15 20.46 -1.97
C ALA A 221 4.82 20.33 -0.60
N ASP A 222 4.11 20.67 0.49
CA ASP A 222 4.60 20.51 1.87
C ASP A 222 4.87 19.03 2.18
N LEU A 223 3.91 18.15 1.85
CA LEU A 223 4.02 16.71 2.10
C LEU A 223 5.16 16.07 1.31
N LEU A 224 5.40 16.51 0.08
CA LEU A 224 6.54 16.05 -0.73
C LEU A 224 7.90 16.40 -0.09
N GLY A 225 7.96 17.46 0.70
CA GLY A 225 9.14 17.85 1.45
C GLY A 225 9.45 16.95 2.66
N LEU A 226 8.49 16.14 3.11
CA LEU A 226 8.66 15.34 4.33
C LEU A 226 9.60 14.15 4.14
N VAL A 227 9.54 13.48 3.00
CA VAL A 227 10.41 12.35 2.65
C VAL A 227 10.56 12.24 1.13
N ALA A 228 11.78 11.98 0.66
CA ALA A 228 12.03 11.69 -0.75
C ALA A 228 11.64 10.24 -1.06
N ALA A 229 10.35 9.98 -1.17
CA ALA A 229 9.79 8.69 -1.54
C ALA A 229 9.78 8.51 -3.07
N GLU A 230 9.90 7.27 -3.53
CA GLU A 230 9.81 6.94 -4.95
C GLU A 230 8.35 6.90 -5.45
N GLU A 231 7.41 6.62 -4.53
CA GLU A 231 5.98 6.50 -4.81
C GLU A 231 5.14 7.05 -3.66
N TRP A 232 4.00 7.62 -3.99
CA TRP A 232 2.93 7.90 -3.05
C TRP A 232 1.82 6.87 -3.20
N MET A 233 1.30 6.39 -2.06
CA MET A 233 0.13 5.51 -1.99
C MET A 233 -1.06 6.31 -1.46
N VAL A 234 -2.09 6.50 -2.29
CA VAL A 234 -3.22 7.38 -1.98
C VAL A 234 -4.54 6.68 -2.21
N ASP A 235 -5.51 6.90 -1.33
CA ASP A 235 -6.89 6.45 -1.53
C ASP A 235 -7.43 6.91 -2.88
N TYR A 236 -7.99 5.96 -3.66
CA TYR A 236 -8.43 6.23 -5.02
C TYR A 236 -9.57 7.28 -5.11
N ALA A 237 -10.43 7.36 -4.09
CA ALA A 237 -11.50 8.36 -4.05
C ALA A 237 -10.90 9.76 -3.90
N THR A 238 -9.85 9.90 -3.11
CA THR A 238 -9.09 11.15 -2.95
C THR A 238 -8.42 11.55 -4.28
N VAL A 239 -7.77 10.63 -4.99
CA VAL A 239 -7.18 10.91 -6.32
C VAL A 239 -8.22 11.48 -7.28
N ARG A 240 -9.38 10.87 -7.36
CA ARG A 240 -10.50 11.34 -8.21
C ARG A 240 -11.02 12.70 -7.78
N GLN A 241 -11.18 12.91 -6.49
CA GLN A 241 -11.71 14.16 -5.96
C GLN A 241 -10.74 15.33 -6.21
N LEU A 242 -9.44 15.11 -6.04
CA LEU A 242 -8.43 16.11 -6.36
C LEU A 242 -8.49 16.54 -7.83
N ALA A 243 -8.70 15.59 -8.73
CA ALA A 243 -8.88 15.88 -10.15
C ALA A 243 -10.10 16.78 -10.42
N THR A 244 -11.22 16.60 -9.69
CA THR A 244 -12.39 17.49 -9.82
C THR A 244 -12.14 18.91 -9.32
N LEU A 245 -11.16 19.09 -8.46
CA LEU A 245 -10.68 20.40 -8.00
C LEU A 245 -9.65 21.02 -8.94
N GLY A 246 -9.34 20.37 -10.08
CA GLY A 246 -8.29 20.82 -10.97
C GLY A 246 -6.87 20.62 -10.43
N VAL A 247 -6.68 19.66 -9.52
CA VAL A 247 -5.36 19.23 -9.01
C VAL A 247 -5.06 17.83 -9.54
N PRO A 248 -4.35 17.72 -10.68
CA PRO A 248 -3.96 16.42 -11.25
C PRO A 248 -2.79 15.85 -10.46
N LEU A 249 -3.08 15.17 -9.33
CA LEU A 249 -2.06 14.67 -8.40
C LEU A 249 -0.99 13.82 -9.09
N GLY A 250 -1.38 12.95 -10.04
CA GLY A 250 -0.44 12.12 -10.78
C GLY A 250 0.59 12.95 -11.57
N ASP A 251 0.16 14.04 -12.21
CA ASP A 251 1.06 14.93 -12.96
C ASP A 251 1.96 15.74 -12.02
N GLU A 252 1.42 16.21 -10.90
CA GLU A 252 2.16 16.93 -9.87
C GLU A 252 3.30 16.08 -9.25
N LEU A 253 3.03 14.81 -9.00
CA LEU A 253 4.01 13.85 -8.50
C LEU A 253 5.02 13.48 -9.60
N ALA A 254 4.51 13.23 -10.81
CA ALA A 254 5.31 12.89 -11.97
C ALA A 254 6.36 13.94 -12.33
N ALA A 255 5.99 15.21 -12.24
CA ALA A 255 6.91 16.32 -12.47
C ALA A 255 8.10 16.34 -11.50
N ARG A 256 8.00 15.59 -10.38
CA ARG A 256 9.02 15.45 -9.35
C ARG A 256 9.67 14.06 -9.33
N GLY A 257 9.35 13.22 -10.32
CA GLY A 257 9.87 11.84 -10.40
C GLY A 257 9.27 10.87 -9.39
N VAL A 258 8.12 11.21 -8.80
CA VAL A 258 7.39 10.35 -7.84
C VAL A 258 6.25 9.64 -8.56
N GLU A 259 6.10 8.34 -8.32
CA GLU A 259 4.99 7.54 -8.85
C GLU A 259 3.75 7.65 -7.95
N LEU A 260 2.58 7.28 -8.49
CA LEU A 260 1.32 7.28 -7.76
C LEU A 260 0.68 5.91 -7.80
N ALA A 261 0.52 5.30 -6.61
CA ALA A 261 -0.30 4.12 -6.40
C ALA A 261 -1.66 4.51 -5.81
N ALA A 262 -2.72 3.87 -6.27
CA ALA A 262 -4.07 4.06 -5.75
C ALA A 262 -4.58 2.80 -5.05
N TRP A 263 -5.08 2.94 -3.80
CA TRP A 263 -5.59 1.86 -2.95
C TRP A 263 -6.98 2.18 -2.41
N THR A 264 -7.78 1.23 -1.95
CA THR A 264 -7.80 -0.15 -2.40
C THR A 264 -8.94 -0.27 -3.39
N VAL A 265 -8.67 -0.72 -4.59
CA VAL A 265 -9.72 -0.91 -5.61
C VAL A 265 -10.35 -2.28 -5.40
N HIS A 266 -11.67 -2.29 -5.16
CA HIS A 266 -12.46 -3.51 -5.01
C HIS A 266 -13.18 -3.87 -6.31
N ASP A 267 -13.67 -5.12 -6.42
CA ASP A 267 -14.48 -5.55 -7.55
C ASP A 267 -15.93 -5.12 -7.37
N GLU A 268 -16.31 -4.07 -8.07
CA GLU A 268 -17.71 -3.56 -8.17
C GLU A 268 -18.44 -4.07 -9.41
N GLY A 269 -17.91 -5.14 -10.01
CA GLY A 269 -18.38 -5.68 -11.30
C GLY A 269 -17.66 -5.07 -12.50
N HIS A 270 -17.68 -5.82 -13.64
CA HIS A 270 -16.83 -5.56 -14.81
C HIS A 270 -16.87 -4.09 -15.27
N ALA A 271 -18.05 -3.56 -15.59
CA ALA A 271 -18.15 -2.22 -16.18
C ALA A 271 -17.68 -1.11 -15.21
N ALA A 272 -18.07 -1.20 -13.94
CA ALA A 272 -17.73 -0.20 -12.93
C ALA A 272 -16.23 -0.24 -12.59
N THR A 273 -15.69 -1.42 -12.34
CA THR A 273 -14.29 -1.61 -11.98
C THR A 273 -13.35 -1.24 -13.14
N ALA A 274 -13.65 -1.69 -14.38
CA ALA A 274 -12.86 -1.31 -15.55
C ALA A 274 -12.87 0.20 -15.77
N ALA A 275 -14.03 0.84 -15.70
CA ALA A 275 -14.16 2.29 -15.86
C ALA A 275 -13.36 3.05 -14.80
N LEU A 276 -13.44 2.60 -13.53
CA LEU A 276 -12.67 3.19 -12.43
C LEU A 276 -11.15 3.10 -12.69
N VAL A 277 -10.67 1.91 -13.02
CA VAL A 277 -9.23 1.69 -13.24
C VAL A 277 -8.72 2.48 -14.44
N HIS A 278 -9.47 2.52 -15.55
CA HIS A 278 -9.12 3.36 -16.70
C HIS A 278 -9.09 4.85 -16.34
N ALA A 279 -10.06 5.32 -15.56
CA ALA A 279 -10.08 6.71 -15.09
C ALA A 279 -8.86 7.02 -14.21
N LEU A 280 -8.49 6.15 -13.27
CA LEU A 280 -7.32 6.33 -12.42
C LEU A 280 -6.02 6.36 -13.24
N PHE A 281 -5.87 5.47 -14.22
CA PHE A 281 -4.73 5.53 -15.14
C PHE A 281 -4.70 6.83 -15.96
N GLY A 282 -5.87 7.35 -16.34
CA GLY A 282 -6.01 8.66 -17.00
C GLY A 282 -5.61 9.84 -16.11
N LEU A 283 -5.66 9.67 -14.79
CA LEU A 283 -5.24 10.65 -13.78
C LEU A 283 -3.77 10.48 -13.35
N GLY A 284 -2.98 9.67 -14.06
CA GLY A 284 -1.55 9.51 -13.81
C GLY A 284 -1.20 8.48 -12.74
N VAL A 285 -2.17 7.67 -12.28
CA VAL A 285 -1.88 6.50 -11.42
C VAL A 285 -1.05 5.49 -12.22
N THR A 286 0.01 4.97 -11.62
CA THR A 286 0.89 3.95 -12.23
C THR A 286 0.66 2.57 -11.62
N THR A 287 0.23 2.51 -10.36
CA THR A 287 -0.04 1.25 -9.65
C THR A 287 -1.47 1.24 -9.10
N ILE A 288 -2.21 0.18 -9.39
CA ILE A 288 -3.52 -0.11 -8.77
C ILE A 288 -3.34 -1.21 -7.74
N ILE A 289 -3.57 -0.89 -6.46
CA ILE A 289 -3.59 -1.85 -5.36
C ILE A 289 -5.01 -2.38 -5.21
N THR A 290 -5.21 -3.70 -5.34
CA THR A 290 -6.55 -4.31 -5.43
C THR A 290 -6.64 -5.65 -4.72
N ASP A 291 -7.81 -5.91 -4.12
CA ASP A 291 -8.18 -7.22 -3.53
C ASP A 291 -8.63 -8.23 -4.60
N ALA A 292 -8.88 -7.78 -5.83
CA ALA A 292 -9.42 -8.60 -6.90
C ALA A 292 -8.53 -8.57 -8.17
N PRO A 293 -7.22 -8.89 -8.07
CA PRO A 293 -6.28 -8.69 -9.18
C PRO A 293 -6.64 -9.49 -10.43
N LEU A 294 -7.14 -10.71 -10.29
CA LEU A 294 -7.55 -11.54 -11.42
C LEU A 294 -8.78 -10.98 -12.15
N ALA A 295 -9.76 -10.49 -11.39
CA ALA A 295 -10.96 -9.88 -11.96
C ALA A 295 -10.58 -8.59 -12.71
N VAL A 296 -9.81 -7.70 -12.08
CA VAL A 296 -9.36 -6.45 -12.68
C VAL A 296 -8.53 -6.71 -13.94
N ALA A 297 -7.58 -7.64 -13.90
CA ALA A 297 -6.76 -7.98 -15.06
C ALA A 297 -7.62 -8.50 -16.24
N ARG A 298 -8.59 -9.35 -15.96
CA ARG A 298 -9.55 -9.84 -16.97
C ARG A 298 -10.36 -8.70 -17.58
N TYR A 299 -10.92 -7.81 -16.75
CA TYR A 299 -11.72 -6.68 -17.22
C TYR A 299 -10.94 -5.72 -18.10
N LEU A 300 -9.65 -5.54 -17.82
CA LEU A 300 -8.78 -4.69 -18.64
C LEU A 300 -8.34 -5.35 -19.95
N ALA A 301 -8.37 -6.70 -20.03
CA ALA A 301 -8.04 -7.44 -21.24
C ALA A 301 -9.23 -7.55 -22.22
N GLU A 302 -10.46 -7.40 -21.72
CA GLU A 302 -11.66 -7.46 -22.56
C GLU A 302 -11.86 -6.12 -23.28
N PRO A 303 -12.17 -6.13 -24.60
CA PRO A 303 -12.49 -4.89 -25.30
C PRO A 303 -13.72 -4.25 -24.67
N ALA A 304 -13.68 -2.93 -24.43
CA ALA A 304 -14.83 -2.19 -23.92
C ALA A 304 -16.05 -2.49 -24.80
N THR A 305 -17.02 -3.21 -24.26
CA THR A 305 -18.32 -3.41 -24.91
C THR A 305 -18.96 -2.03 -25.10
N LYS A 306 -19.16 -1.66 -26.37
CA LYS A 306 -19.80 -0.39 -26.78
C LYS A 306 -21.25 -0.31 -26.29
#